data_3366c2c4b1c3a37bc0d4fa055229c66e
#
_entry.id   3366c2c4b1c3a37bc0d4fa055229c66e
#
_cell.length_a   1.000
_cell.length_b   1.000
_cell.length_c   1.000
_cell.angle_alpha   90.00
_cell.angle_beta   90.00
_cell.angle_gamma   90.00
#
_symmetry.space_group_name_H-M   'P 1'
#
loop_
_entity.id
_entity.type
_entity.pdbx_description
1 polymer ?
#
loop_
_entity_poly.entity_id
_entity_poly.type
_entity_poly.pdbx_seq_one_letter_code
_entity_poly.pdbx_strand_id
1 'polypeptide(L)'
;MLARGWIHPSKSPYGSPILFFKKPDGSLRLVVDYRKLNSMTIKNRYPLPLISELLDRIKGAKYYTKLDLRDAFNQLRIALGDEWKTAFPTRYSHFEYLVMPFGLTNAPASMQSYVNDCLWDYLDLFCIVYLDDILIYSNTLEEHIIQVCQVLA
;
A
#
# COMPACT_ATOMS: atom_id res chain seq x y z
N MET A 1 -14.88 0.40 8.04
CA MET A 1 -13.95 1.54 7.96
C MET A 1 -14.07 2.43 9.20
N LEU A 2 -15.25 2.95 9.55
CA LEU A 2 -15.44 3.73 10.79
C LEU A 2 -14.98 2.98 12.03
N ALA A 3 -15.44 1.74 12.24
CA ALA A 3 -15.06 0.92 13.39
C ALA A 3 -13.56 0.60 13.48
N ARG A 4 -12.81 0.73 12.38
CA ARG A 4 -11.35 0.58 12.32
C ARG A 4 -10.61 1.90 12.48
N GLY A 5 -11.31 3.02 12.61
CA GLY A 5 -10.69 4.34 12.70
C GLY A 5 -9.99 4.80 11.42
N TRP A 6 -10.33 4.23 10.25
CA TRP A 6 -9.72 4.60 8.98
C TRP A 6 -10.33 5.85 8.35
N ILE A 7 -11.59 6.12 8.68
CA ILE A 7 -12.32 7.31 8.24
C ILE A 7 -13.03 7.96 9.42
N HIS A 8 -13.29 9.24 9.31
CA HIS A 8 -14.13 9.99 10.27
C HIS A 8 -15.06 10.96 9.53
N PRO A 9 -16.09 11.53 10.22
CA PRO A 9 -16.95 12.56 9.64
C PRO A 9 -16.15 13.77 9.20
N SER A 10 -16.45 14.29 8.01
CA SER A 10 -15.74 15.40 7.38
C SER A 10 -16.62 16.66 7.32
N LYS A 11 -15.97 17.82 7.46
CA LYS A 11 -16.53 19.14 7.13
C LYS A 11 -15.87 19.74 5.89
N SER A 12 -15.14 18.92 5.12
CA SER A 12 -14.43 19.35 3.90
C SER A 12 -15.40 20.00 2.91
N PRO A 13 -15.01 21.12 2.26
CA PRO A 13 -15.77 21.71 1.15
C PRO A 13 -15.65 20.88 -0.14
N TYR A 14 -14.79 19.85 -0.16
CA TYR A 14 -14.58 18.97 -1.30
C TYR A 14 -15.21 17.61 -1.06
N GLY A 15 -15.46 16.87 -2.15
CA GLY A 15 -15.94 15.50 -2.09
C GLY A 15 -15.71 14.79 -3.41
N SER A 16 -14.98 13.68 -3.33
CA SER A 16 -14.76 12.79 -4.48
C SER A 16 -15.90 11.79 -4.60
N PRO A 17 -16.44 11.52 -5.82
CA PRO A 17 -17.53 10.57 -5.97
C PRO A 17 -17.13 9.15 -5.56
N ILE A 18 -18.10 8.38 -5.07
CA ILE A 18 -17.90 6.97 -4.72
C ILE A 18 -18.51 6.06 -5.77
N LEU A 19 -17.86 4.93 -5.98
CA LEU A 19 -18.28 3.84 -6.85
C LEU A 19 -18.25 2.53 -6.06
N PHE A 20 -19.16 1.60 -6.40
CA PHE A 20 -19.17 0.26 -5.83
C PHE A 20 -18.84 -0.75 -6.91
N PHE A 21 -17.78 -1.54 -6.68
CA PHE A 21 -17.40 -2.64 -7.54
C PHE A 21 -17.73 -3.97 -6.86
N LYS A 22 -18.32 -4.88 -7.63
CA LYS A 22 -18.61 -6.23 -7.17
C LYS A 22 -17.32 -7.05 -7.21
N LYS A 23 -16.95 -7.66 -6.09
CA LYS A 23 -15.86 -8.61 -6.03
C LYS A 23 -16.28 -9.98 -6.59
N PRO A 24 -15.34 -10.88 -6.92
CA PRO A 24 -15.67 -12.25 -7.33
C PRO A 24 -16.50 -13.03 -6.29
N ASP A 25 -16.32 -12.74 -5.00
CA ASP A 25 -17.08 -13.33 -3.89
C ASP A 25 -18.49 -12.73 -3.70
N GLY A 26 -18.91 -11.81 -4.59
CA GLY A 26 -20.20 -11.13 -4.54
C GLY A 26 -20.27 -9.94 -3.60
N SER A 27 -19.29 -9.72 -2.75
CA SER A 27 -19.22 -8.54 -1.87
C SER A 27 -18.95 -7.26 -2.66
N LEU A 28 -19.30 -6.10 -2.06
CA LEU A 28 -19.07 -4.79 -2.68
C LEU A 28 -17.77 -4.18 -2.15
N ARG A 29 -16.93 -3.70 -3.07
CA ARG A 29 -15.79 -2.86 -2.76
C ARG A 29 -16.15 -1.40 -3.03
N LEU A 30 -16.10 -0.56 -1.99
CA LEU A 30 -16.20 0.88 -2.14
C LEU A 30 -14.88 1.41 -2.71
N VAL A 31 -14.98 2.21 -3.76
CA VAL A 31 -13.84 2.90 -4.38
C VAL A 31 -14.21 4.37 -4.52
N VAL A 32 -13.30 5.24 -4.12
CA VAL A 32 -13.45 6.69 -4.29
C VAL A 32 -12.73 7.11 -5.57
N ASP A 33 -13.39 7.92 -6.38
CA ASP A 33 -12.82 8.41 -7.64
C ASP A 33 -11.96 9.65 -7.38
N TYR A 34 -10.67 9.42 -7.21
CA TYR A 34 -9.68 10.49 -6.98
C TYR A 34 -9.06 11.06 -8.25
N ARG A 35 -9.57 10.77 -9.46
CA ARG A 35 -8.96 11.27 -10.71
C ARG A 35 -8.77 12.78 -10.73
N LYS A 36 -9.77 13.54 -10.23
CA LYS A 36 -9.68 15.00 -10.13
C LYS A 36 -8.64 15.46 -9.10
N LEU A 37 -8.60 14.83 -7.93
CA LEU A 37 -7.58 15.09 -6.91
C LEU A 37 -6.19 14.75 -7.46
N ASN A 38 -6.04 13.59 -8.05
CA ASN A 38 -4.77 13.10 -8.63
C ASN A 38 -4.21 14.02 -9.72
N SER A 39 -5.07 14.67 -10.51
CA SER A 39 -4.64 15.61 -11.56
C SER A 39 -3.99 16.88 -10.99
N MET A 40 -4.35 17.26 -9.77
CA MET A 40 -3.82 18.44 -9.06
C MET A 40 -2.70 18.10 -8.08
N THR A 41 -2.50 16.80 -7.77
CA THR A 41 -1.50 16.35 -6.81
C THR A 41 -0.10 16.38 -7.42
N ILE A 42 0.85 16.96 -6.70
CA ILE A 42 2.27 16.86 -7.04
C ILE A 42 2.69 15.42 -6.92
N LYS A 43 3.19 14.84 -8.02
CA LYS A 43 3.52 13.42 -8.08
C LYS A 43 4.82 13.13 -7.34
N ASN A 44 4.76 12.20 -6.41
CA ASN A 44 5.94 11.58 -5.81
C ASN A 44 6.65 10.76 -6.88
N ARG A 45 7.96 10.96 -7.02
CA ARG A 45 8.82 10.29 -8.00
C ARG A 45 9.73 9.23 -7.36
N TYR A 46 9.35 8.72 -6.18
CA TYR A 46 10.07 7.59 -5.60
C TYR A 46 10.14 6.44 -6.62
N PRO A 47 11.34 5.89 -6.89
CA PRO A 47 11.49 4.86 -7.92
C PRO A 47 10.79 3.56 -7.51
N LEU A 48 9.97 3.03 -8.41
CA LEU A 48 9.51 1.65 -8.30
C LEU A 48 10.53 0.76 -9.02
N PRO A 49 10.95 -0.37 -8.41
CA PRO A 49 11.89 -1.26 -9.04
C PRO A 49 11.30 -1.87 -10.31
N LEU A 50 12.15 -2.16 -11.29
CA LEU A 50 11.74 -2.87 -12.48
C LEU A 50 11.56 -4.36 -12.16
N ILE A 51 10.44 -4.94 -12.56
CA ILE A 51 10.12 -6.36 -12.30
C ILE A 51 11.20 -7.27 -12.87
N SER A 52 11.77 -6.94 -14.04
CA SER A 52 12.88 -7.70 -14.65
C SER A 52 14.13 -7.74 -13.75
N GLU A 53 14.48 -6.61 -13.14
CA GLU A 53 15.62 -6.54 -12.21
C GLU A 53 15.36 -7.36 -10.94
N LEU A 54 14.13 -7.32 -10.41
CA LEU A 54 13.75 -8.14 -9.26
C LEU A 54 13.83 -9.64 -9.57
N LEU A 55 13.36 -10.05 -10.76
CA LEU A 55 13.44 -11.45 -11.21
C LEU A 55 14.88 -11.92 -11.40
N ASP A 56 15.76 -11.07 -11.91
CA ASP A 56 17.18 -11.41 -12.05
C ASP A 56 17.88 -11.62 -10.71
N ARG A 57 17.51 -10.85 -9.68
CA ARG A 57 18.07 -10.97 -8.33
C ARG A 57 17.72 -12.29 -7.63
N ILE A 58 16.51 -12.79 -7.83
CA ILE A 58 16.07 -14.07 -7.22
C ILE A 58 16.51 -15.30 -7.98
N LYS A 59 17.13 -15.11 -9.14
CA LYS A 59 17.56 -16.21 -10.02
C LYS A 59 18.60 -17.09 -9.35
N GLY A 60 18.30 -18.37 -9.28
CA GLY A 60 19.20 -19.38 -8.71
C GLY A 60 18.94 -19.69 -7.24
N ALA A 61 18.12 -18.93 -6.53
CA ALA A 61 17.65 -19.33 -5.20
C ALA A 61 16.78 -20.59 -5.27
N LYS A 62 16.73 -21.33 -4.17
CA LYS A 62 16.00 -22.61 -4.08
C LYS A 62 14.75 -22.53 -3.22
N TYR A 63 14.74 -21.62 -2.25
CA TYR A 63 13.64 -21.44 -1.29
C TYR A 63 13.10 -20.03 -1.41
N TYR A 64 11.77 -19.92 -1.40
CA TYR A 64 11.05 -18.67 -1.55
C TYR A 64 9.91 -18.58 -0.55
N THR A 65 9.75 -17.44 0.10
CA THR A 65 8.57 -17.10 0.89
C THR A 65 8.01 -15.76 0.41
N LYS A 66 6.77 -15.76 -0.03
CA LYS A 66 6.03 -14.54 -0.34
C LYS A 66 5.18 -14.14 0.84
N LEU A 67 5.33 -12.91 1.29
CA LEU A 67 4.48 -12.27 2.28
C LEU A 67 3.64 -11.19 1.60
N ASP A 68 2.36 -11.19 1.86
CA ASP A 68 1.41 -10.17 1.40
C ASP A 68 1.02 -9.30 2.60
N LEU A 69 1.26 -8.00 2.51
CA LEU A 69 0.95 -7.07 3.58
C LEU A 69 -0.55 -6.75 3.58
N ARG A 70 -1.25 -7.32 4.53
CA ARG A 70 -2.69 -7.13 4.65
C ARG A 70 -3.06 -5.69 4.93
N ASP A 71 -3.99 -5.14 4.11
CA ASP A 71 -4.47 -3.75 4.22
C ASP A 71 -3.30 -2.72 4.18
N ALA A 72 -2.22 -3.02 3.44
CA ALA A 72 -0.94 -2.31 3.46
C ALA A 72 -1.08 -0.78 3.34
N PHE A 73 -1.82 -0.30 2.35
CA PHE A 73 -2.02 1.14 2.17
C PHE A 73 -2.72 1.81 3.36
N ASN A 74 -3.61 1.09 4.05
CA ASN A 74 -4.32 1.62 5.22
C ASN A 74 -3.45 1.64 6.49
N GLN A 75 -2.22 1.13 6.45
CA GLN A 75 -1.24 1.28 7.54
C GLN A 75 -0.54 2.65 7.50
N LEU A 76 -0.55 3.32 6.36
CA LEU A 76 0.03 4.65 6.22
C LEU A 76 -1.00 5.73 6.51
N ARG A 77 -0.64 6.69 7.36
CA ARG A 77 -1.50 7.85 7.63
C ARG A 77 -1.40 8.88 6.53
N ILE A 78 -2.52 9.54 6.28
CA ILE A 78 -2.52 10.81 5.54
C ILE A 78 -1.79 11.87 6.39
N ALA A 79 -1.05 12.75 5.74
CA ALA A 79 -0.38 13.85 6.42
C ALA A 79 -1.39 14.70 7.21
N LEU A 80 -1.02 15.04 8.44
CA LEU A 80 -1.89 15.81 9.32
C LEU A 80 -2.29 17.14 8.66
N GLY A 81 -3.59 17.39 8.58
CA GLY A 81 -4.14 18.56 7.92
C GLY A 81 -4.40 18.42 6.42
N ASP A 82 -4.13 17.24 5.84
CA ASP A 82 -4.41 16.91 4.44
C ASP A 82 -5.60 15.94 4.28
N GLU A 83 -6.15 15.43 5.38
CA GLU A 83 -7.22 14.42 5.40
C GLU A 83 -8.46 14.91 4.62
N TRP A 84 -8.81 16.18 4.76
CA TRP A 84 -9.96 16.81 4.10
C TRP A 84 -9.92 16.71 2.55
N LYS A 85 -8.73 16.55 1.97
CA LYS A 85 -8.57 16.38 0.51
C LYS A 85 -9.11 15.04 0.04
N THR A 86 -9.15 14.03 0.92
CA THR A 86 -9.63 12.68 0.62
C THR A 86 -11.14 12.51 0.82
N ALA A 87 -11.85 13.59 1.14
CA ALA A 87 -13.24 13.55 1.50
C ALA A 87 -14.15 12.99 0.39
N PHE A 88 -15.17 12.27 0.80
CA PHE A 88 -16.17 11.67 -0.08
C PHE A 88 -17.58 11.70 0.55
N PRO A 89 -18.60 12.09 -0.23
CA PRO A 89 -19.98 12.08 0.24
C PRO A 89 -20.58 10.68 0.15
N THR A 90 -21.42 10.37 1.13
CA THR A 90 -22.34 9.24 1.09
C THR A 90 -23.77 9.77 1.12
N ARG A 91 -24.77 8.89 1.02
CA ARG A 91 -26.17 9.29 1.05
C ARG A 91 -26.56 10.08 2.31
N TYR A 92 -25.93 9.79 3.44
CA TYR A 92 -26.34 10.34 4.75
C TYR A 92 -25.28 11.15 5.47
N SER A 93 -24.02 11.10 5.00
CA SER A 93 -22.90 11.77 5.69
C SER A 93 -21.73 11.99 4.75
N HIS A 94 -20.83 12.86 5.16
CA HIS A 94 -19.57 13.16 4.52
C HIS A 94 -18.43 12.61 5.38
N PHE A 95 -17.49 11.90 4.76
CA PHE A 95 -16.35 11.28 5.43
C PHE A 95 -15.05 11.64 4.75
N GLU A 96 -13.95 11.56 5.49
CA GLU A 96 -12.59 11.67 4.98
C GLU A 96 -11.70 10.57 5.56
N TYR A 97 -10.64 10.23 4.85
CA TYR A 97 -9.70 9.20 5.30
C TYR A 97 -8.63 9.77 6.21
N LEU A 98 -8.35 9.07 7.30
CA LEU A 98 -7.20 9.29 8.18
C LEU A 98 -5.98 8.50 7.71
N VAL A 99 -6.20 7.44 6.96
CA VAL A 99 -5.19 6.54 6.41
C VAL A 99 -5.24 6.57 4.89
N MET A 100 -4.18 6.18 4.24
CA MET A 100 -4.05 6.24 2.80
C MET A 100 -5.02 5.29 2.09
N PRO A 101 -6.04 5.80 1.36
CA PRO A 101 -6.94 4.95 0.59
C PRO A 101 -6.31 4.52 -0.74
N PHE A 102 -6.86 3.46 -1.32
CA PHE A 102 -6.57 3.11 -2.70
C PHE A 102 -7.01 4.22 -3.66
N GLY A 103 -6.25 4.39 -4.73
CA GLY A 103 -6.58 5.32 -5.83
C GLY A 103 -5.91 6.69 -5.75
N LEU A 104 -5.20 7.03 -4.68
CA LEU A 104 -4.33 8.21 -4.64
C LEU A 104 -3.08 7.98 -5.51
N THR A 105 -2.71 8.99 -6.30
CA THR A 105 -1.58 8.88 -7.26
C THR A 105 -0.24 8.59 -6.59
N ASN A 106 -0.03 9.08 -5.37
CA ASN A 106 1.21 8.91 -4.62
C ASN A 106 1.23 7.65 -3.73
N ALA A 107 0.11 6.94 -3.62
CA ALA A 107 0.01 5.79 -2.72
C ALA A 107 1.05 4.69 -3.04
N PRO A 108 1.26 4.26 -4.29
CA PRO A 108 2.27 3.25 -4.60
C PRO A 108 3.69 3.69 -4.21
N ALA A 109 4.07 4.92 -4.57
CA ALA A 109 5.40 5.45 -4.29
C ALA A 109 5.65 5.59 -2.77
N SER A 110 4.66 6.05 -2.01
CA SER A 110 4.75 6.18 -0.56
C SER A 110 4.82 4.82 0.13
N MET A 111 4.07 3.83 -0.35
CA MET A 111 4.11 2.47 0.18
C MET A 111 5.46 1.81 -0.08
N GLN A 112 5.98 1.91 -1.30
CA GLN A 112 7.29 1.38 -1.65
C GLN A 112 8.40 1.98 -0.79
N SER A 113 8.39 3.32 -0.62
CA SER A 113 9.36 4.00 0.25
C SER A 113 9.28 3.51 1.68
N TYR A 114 8.07 3.41 2.23
CA TYR A 114 7.86 2.98 3.61
C TYR A 114 8.37 1.55 3.87
N VAL A 115 8.01 0.61 3.00
CA VAL A 115 8.44 -0.79 3.17
C VAL A 115 9.95 -0.93 2.93
N ASN A 116 10.51 -0.19 1.98
CA ASN A 116 11.95 -0.16 1.76
C ASN A 116 12.70 0.37 3.00
N ASP A 117 12.19 1.42 3.64
CA ASP A 117 12.79 1.97 4.86
C ASP A 117 12.74 0.95 6.02
N CYS A 118 11.62 0.22 6.15
CA CYS A 118 11.47 -0.82 7.18
C CYS A 118 12.41 -2.02 6.97
N LEU A 119 12.67 -2.39 5.72
CA LEU A 119 13.44 -3.58 5.37
C LEU A 119 14.83 -3.27 4.81
N TRP A 120 15.31 -2.03 4.99
CA TRP A 120 16.53 -1.51 4.38
C TRP A 120 17.74 -2.45 4.54
N ASP A 121 17.94 -3.01 5.73
CA ASP A 121 19.07 -3.89 6.03
C ASP A 121 19.01 -5.26 5.34
N TYR A 122 17.86 -5.62 4.78
CA TYR A 122 17.60 -6.93 4.15
C TYR A 122 17.44 -6.85 2.63
N LEU A 123 17.19 -5.62 2.13
CA LEU A 123 16.97 -5.41 0.70
C LEU A 123 18.20 -5.84 -0.10
N ASP A 124 17.93 -6.52 -1.21
CA ASP A 124 18.94 -6.97 -2.17
C ASP A 124 19.93 -8.03 -1.63
N LEU A 125 19.88 -8.34 -0.32
CA LEU A 125 20.64 -9.44 0.27
C LEU A 125 19.87 -10.75 0.18
N PHE A 126 18.66 -10.78 0.70
CA PHE A 126 17.78 -11.95 0.69
C PHE A 126 16.29 -11.58 0.61
N CYS A 127 15.99 -10.31 0.44
CA CYS A 127 14.64 -9.77 0.40
C CYS A 127 14.48 -8.79 -0.75
N ILE A 128 13.38 -8.90 -1.48
CA ILE A 128 12.93 -7.90 -2.45
C ILE A 128 11.51 -7.51 -2.15
N VAL A 129 11.18 -6.25 -2.46
CA VAL A 129 9.88 -5.64 -2.19
C VAL A 129 9.31 -5.02 -3.45
N TYR A 130 8.05 -5.31 -3.72
CA TYR A 130 7.27 -4.63 -4.74
C TYR A 130 5.90 -4.26 -4.18
N LEU A 131 5.76 -2.98 -3.82
CA LEU A 131 4.58 -2.42 -3.17
C LEU A 131 4.23 -3.15 -1.85
N ASP A 132 3.15 -3.92 -1.85
CA ASP A 132 2.64 -4.69 -0.71
C ASP A 132 3.13 -6.15 -0.68
N ASP A 133 3.88 -6.56 -1.71
CA ASP A 133 4.46 -7.90 -1.82
C ASP A 133 5.93 -7.90 -1.35
N ILE A 134 6.26 -8.74 -0.38
CA ILE A 134 7.62 -8.99 0.08
C ILE A 134 7.99 -10.42 -0.33
N LEU A 135 9.11 -10.59 -1.00
CA LEU A 135 9.63 -11.90 -1.38
C LEU A 135 11.01 -12.12 -0.73
N ILE A 136 11.10 -13.16 0.10
CA ILE A 136 12.32 -13.63 0.74
C ILE A 136 12.84 -14.81 -0.07
N TYR A 137 14.15 -14.86 -0.34
CA TYR A 137 14.77 -15.90 -1.15
C TYR A 137 16.12 -16.36 -0.59
N SER A 138 16.42 -17.65 -0.69
CA SER A 138 17.60 -18.26 -0.06
C SER A 138 18.10 -19.49 -0.82
N ASN A 139 19.33 -19.88 -0.57
CA ASN A 139 19.92 -21.07 -1.20
C ASN A 139 19.74 -22.33 -0.35
N THR A 140 19.63 -22.21 0.97
CA THR A 140 19.45 -23.32 1.90
C THR A 140 18.20 -23.11 2.74
N LEU A 141 17.62 -24.22 3.28
CA LEU A 141 16.46 -24.15 4.14
C LEU A 141 16.77 -23.52 5.50
N GLU A 142 17.95 -23.78 6.04
CA GLU A 142 18.39 -23.25 7.33
C GLU A 142 18.49 -21.72 7.29
N GLU A 143 19.15 -21.17 6.25
CA GLU A 143 19.21 -19.72 6.01
C GLU A 143 17.80 -19.13 5.83
N HIS A 144 16.96 -19.83 5.07
CA HIS A 144 15.62 -19.34 4.76
C HIS A 144 14.74 -19.15 6.00
N ILE A 145 14.79 -20.11 6.93
CA ILE A 145 14.05 -20.01 8.20
C ILE A 145 14.51 -18.79 9.01
N ILE A 146 15.83 -18.59 9.12
CA ILE A 146 16.39 -17.46 9.85
C ILE A 146 15.96 -16.12 9.21
N GLN A 147 16.08 -16.02 7.89
CA GLN A 147 15.76 -14.81 7.14
C GLN A 147 14.27 -14.45 7.19
N VAL A 148 13.39 -15.45 7.11
CA VAL A 148 11.94 -15.23 7.30
C VAL A 148 11.64 -14.72 8.71
N CYS A 149 12.28 -15.29 9.75
CA CYS A 149 12.13 -14.81 11.12
C CYS A 149 12.61 -13.36 11.28
N GLN A 150 13.73 -12.98 10.65
CA GLN A 150 14.24 -11.61 10.68
C GLN A 150 13.29 -10.58 10.06
N VAL A 151 12.65 -10.93 8.95
CA VAL A 151 11.67 -10.05 8.28
C VAL A 151 10.38 -9.92 9.09
N LEU A 152 10.02 -10.92 9.89
CA LEU A 152 8.81 -10.95 10.72
C LEU A 152 9.00 -10.36 12.13
N ALA A 153 10.23 -10.08 12.54
CA ALA A 153 10.54 -9.54 13.87
C ALA A 153 10.30 -8.03 13.95
#